data_bef5b61c4c5353d8b8fa6940e4a49423
#
_entry.id   bef5b61c4c5353d8b8fa6940e4a49423
#
_cell.length_a   1.000
_cell.length_b   1.000
_cell.length_c   1.000
_cell.angle_alpha   90.00
_cell.angle_beta   90.00
_cell.angle_gamma   90.00
#
_symmetry.space_group_name_H-M   'P 1'
#
loop_
_entity.id
_entity.type
_entity.pdbx_description
1 polymer ?
#
loop_
_entity_poly.entity_id
_entity_poly.type
_entity_poly.pdbx_seq_one_letter_code
_entity_poly.pdbx_strand_id
1 'polypeptide(L)'
;MQTVRAFFRKEPTALIGAVWVALWTVIAASSSLWRPDPTPNANDQHLEWSMLAPGTTVTLDGPGVTENTVATRTFWLGTDRFGRDYLSRIAAGSGLSLSVGIVAVLLSLLIGIPLGAFAGYLGGAFDAAVSWLLQVVWSIPTLLLVLALTLAFGKGFEQVFIAIGLSMWVEVARVVRGQVMALRHVEWVEAGKVLGLSTPRVVMLHILPNLAGPIAVIASANFAAAILIEAGLSFMGVGAQIPMPSWGNLIRDHYGAILTGNGHLALIPGACIVSLVLAFNALSNAFARQASMR
;
A
#
# COMPACT_ATOMS: atom_id res chain seq x y z
N MET A 1 -1.31 19.21 -18.26
CA MET A 1 -0.81 19.93 -17.06
C MET A 1 -1.83 20.90 -16.45
N GLN A 2 -2.60 21.68 -17.23
CA GLN A 2 -3.61 22.62 -16.70
C GLN A 2 -4.73 21.92 -15.90
N THR A 3 -5.19 20.75 -16.33
CA THR A 3 -6.23 19.96 -15.66
C THR A 3 -5.81 19.44 -14.28
N VAL A 4 -4.55 18.99 -14.11
CA VAL A 4 -4.03 18.48 -12.83
C VAL A 4 -3.87 19.62 -11.82
N ARG A 5 -3.33 20.76 -12.26
CA ARG A 5 -3.20 21.96 -11.41
C ARG A 5 -4.56 22.51 -10.97
N ALA A 6 -5.56 22.48 -11.86
CA ALA A 6 -6.92 22.88 -11.55
C ALA A 6 -7.60 21.93 -10.56
N PHE A 7 -7.32 20.60 -10.65
CA PHE A 7 -7.81 19.61 -9.69
C PHE A 7 -7.30 19.89 -8.28
N PHE A 8 -5.99 19.98 -8.08
CA PHE A 8 -5.42 20.21 -6.76
C PHE A 8 -5.76 21.59 -6.17
N ARG A 9 -6.04 22.59 -7.01
CA ARG A 9 -6.53 23.90 -6.54
C ARG A 9 -7.94 23.83 -5.95
N LYS A 10 -8.78 22.94 -6.49
CA LYS A 10 -10.16 22.71 -5.99
C LYS A 10 -10.21 21.78 -4.78
N GLU A 11 -9.24 20.89 -4.65
CA GLU A 11 -9.20 19.84 -3.64
C GLU A 11 -7.90 19.91 -2.81
N PRO A 12 -7.80 20.85 -1.84
CA PRO A 12 -6.58 21.04 -1.05
C PRO A 12 -6.21 19.81 -0.21
N THR A 13 -7.21 19.04 0.25
CA THR A 13 -6.97 17.78 0.98
C THR A 13 -6.28 16.73 0.13
N ALA A 14 -6.62 16.66 -1.17
CA ALA A 14 -5.95 15.79 -2.12
C ALA A 14 -4.50 16.21 -2.37
N LEU A 15 -4.24 17.53 -2.41
CA LEU A 15 -2.87 18.03 -2.54
C LEU A 15 -2.02 17.61 -1.35
N ILE A 16 -2.53 17.78 -0.13
CA ILE A 16 -1.84 17.35 1.10
C ILE A 16 -1.59 15.85 1.05
N GLY A 17 -2.61 15.05 0.71
CA GLY A 17 -2.47 13.59 0.56
C GLY A 17 -1.42 13.21 -0.48
N ALA A 18 -1.45 13.83 -1.67
CA ALA A 18 -0.48 13.57 -2.73
C ALA A 18 0.96 13.93 -2.32
N VAL A 19 1.15 15.08 -1.69
CA VAL A 19 2.47 15.50 -1.16
C VAL A 19 2.96 14.52 -0.11
N TRP A 20 2.08 14.05 0.79
CA TRP A 20 2.44 13.10 1.84
C TRP A 20 2.84 11.72 1.26
N VAL A 21 2.08 11.22 0.29
CA VAL A 21 2.42 9.98 -0.43
C VAL A 21 3.75 10.14 -1.18
N ALA A 22 3.95 11.27 -1.86
CA ALA A 22 5.21 11.56 -2.55
C ALA A 22 6.39 11.63 -1.59
N LEU A 23 6.23 12.24 -0.42
CA LEU A 23 7.24 12.30 0.63
C LEU A 23 7.66 10.89 1.07
N TRP A 24 6.69 10.02 1.42
CA TRP A 24 6.99 8.64 1.81
C TRP A 24 7.61 7.83 0.67
N THR A 25 7.20 8.08 -0.57
CA THR A 25 7.82 7.44 -1.74
C THR A 25 9.28 7.85 -1.90
N VAL A 26 9.59 9.13 -1.73
CA VAL A 26 10.97 9.64 -1.76
C VAL A 26 11.79 9.06 -0.60
N ILE A 27 11.24 9.04 0.62
CA ILE A 27 11.89 8.42 1.79
C ILE A 27 12.20 6.95 1.49
N ALA A 28 11.22 6.20 0.99
CA ALA A 28 11.40 4.78 0.66
C ALA A 28 12.49 4.54 -0.39
N ALA A 29 12.45 5.30 -1.49
CA ALA A 29 13.39 5.16 -2.61
C ALA A 29 14.82 5.61 -2.25
N SER A 30 14.96 6.62 -1.39
CA SER A 30 16.25 7.19 -1.02
C SER A 30 16.81 6.66 0.31
N SER A 31 16.05 5.88 1.06
CA SER A 31 16.41 5.46 2.43
C SER A 31 17.81 4.85 2.55
N SER A 32 18.23 4.06 1.57
CA SER A 32 19.56 3.44 1.54
C SER A 32 20.72 4.44 1.42
N LEU A 33 20.44 5.68 1.00
CA LEU A 33 21.47 6.70 0.75
C LEU A 33 21.76 7.57 1.98
N TRP A 34 20.77 7.74 2.88
CA TRP A 34 20.87 8.73 3.97
C TRP A 34 20.65 8.14 5.37
N ARG A 35 20.09 6.92 5.49
CA ARG A 35 19.85 6.32 6.79
C ARG A 35 21.16 6.07 7.54
N PRO A 36 21.18 6.25 8.87
CA PRO A 36 22.37 6.03 9.69
C PRO A 36 22.91 4.60 9.65
N ASP A 37 22.06 3.60 9.46
CA ASP A 37 22.44 2.19 9.27
C ASP A 37 22.37 1.84 7.77
N PRO A 38 23.52 1.73 7.06
CA PRO A 38 23.55 1.41 5.65
C PRO A 38 23.38 -0.09 5.35
N THR A 39 23.38 -0.95 6.38
CA THR A 39 23.30 -2.40 6.20
C THR A 39 21.99 -2.82 5.51
N PRO A 40 21.96 -3.96 4.81
CA PRO A 40 20.70 -4.46 4.26
C PRO A 40 19.62 -4.55 5.33
N ASN A 41 18.44 -4.01 5.02
CA ASN A 41 17.27 -3.96 5.92
C ASN A 41 17.50 -3.19 7.23
N ALA A 42 18.52 -2.34 7.35
CA ALA A 42 18.87 -1.65 8.60
C ALA A 42 18.95 -2.63 9.78
N ASN A 43 19.79 -3.63 9.67
CA ASN A 43 19.86 -4.74 10.61
C ASN A 43 21.21 -4.84 11.35
N ASP A 44 21.93 -3.74 11.46
CA ASP A 44 23.14 -3.62 12.29
C ASP A 44 22.75 -3.70 13.77
N GLN A 45 23.22 -4.76 14.48
CA GLN A 45 22.78 -5.11 15.82
C GLN A 45 23.90 -4.88 16.84
N HIS A 46 23.60 -4.09 17.87
CA HIS A 46 24.50 -3.79 18.97
C HIS A 46 23.77 -3.92 20.31
N LEU A 47 23.85 -5.07 20.93
CA LEU A 47 23.09 -5.36 22.16
C LEU A 47 23.41 -4.41 23.31
N GLU A 48 24.62 -3.86 23.36
CA GLU A 48 25.03 -2.83 24.31
C GLU A 48 24.21 -1.52 24.20
N TRP A 49 23.63 -1.25 23.02
CA TRP A 49 22.80 -0.08 22.75
C TRP A 49 21.30 -0.43 22.76
N SER A 50 20.94 -1.52 23.42
CA SER A 50 19.54 -1.96 23.48
C SER A 50 18.66 -0.92 24.17
N MET A 51 17.50 -0.59 23.56
CA MET A 51 16.44 0.25 24.13
C MET A 51 16.90 1.67 24.53
N LEU A 52 17.85 2.26 23.82
CA LEU A 52 18.25 3.66 24.03
C LEU A 52 17.10 4.61 23.70
N ALA A 53 16.99 5.66 24.51
CA ALA A 53 15.97 6.70 24.32
C ALA A 53 16.23 7.51 23.03
N PRO A 54 15.19 8.11 22.41
CA PRO A 54 15.35 9.03 21.30
C PRO A 54 16.31 10.17 21.64
N GLY A 55 17.21 10.51 20.69
CA GLY A 55 18.22 11.57 20.86
C GLY A 55 19.48 11.14 21.62
N THR A 56 19.60 9.90 22.06
CA THR A 56 20.81 9.41 22.75
C THR A 56 21.99 9.41 21.79
N THR A 57 23.14 9.95 22.26
CA THR A 57 24.42 9.92 21.55
C THR A 57 25.36 8.97 22.26
N VAL A 58 25.94 8.03 21.52
CA VAL A 58 26.95 7.09 22.03
C VAL A 58 28.30 7.36 21.36
N THR A 59 29.37 7.09 22.10
CA THR A 59 30.73 7.07 21.56
C THR A 59 31.00 5.72 20.91
N LEU A 60 31.62 5.75 19.74
CA LEU A 60 32.02 4.54 19.03
C LEU A 60 33.46 4.21 19.42
N ASP A 61 33.62 3.23 20.32
CA ASP A 61 34.94 2.71 20.64
C ASP A 61 35.36 1.67 19.58
N GLY A 62 36.40 1.96 18.82
CA GLY A 62 36.87 1.05 17.78
C GLY A 62 38.40 1.13 17.58
N PRO A 63 39.04 0.08 17.04
CA PRO A 63 40.46 0.10 16.71
C PRO A 63 40.74 1.17 15.65
N GLY A 64 41.43 2.25 16.07
CA GLY A 64 41.73 3.41 15.25
C GLY A 64 41.19 4.74 15.79
N VAL A 65 40.37 4.72 16.84
CA VAL A 65 39.94 5.91 17.57
C VAL A 65 41.07 6.31 18.50
N THR A 66 41.82 7.36 18.14
CA THR A 66 42.77 8.01 19.05
C THR A 66 41.99 8.98 19.94
N GLU A 67 42.50 9.28 21.15
CA GLU A 67 41.87 10.18 22.16
C GLU A 67 41.39 11.53 21.56
N ASN A 68 41.84 11.91 20.37
CA ASN A 68 41.48 13.16 19.69
C ASN A 68 40.39 13.01 18.60
N THR A 69 39.87 11.81 18.32
CA THR A 69 38.81 11.59 17.30
C THR A 69 37.73 10.64 17.85
N VAL A 70 36.95 11.14 18.80
CA VAL A 70 35.79 10.41 19.32
C VAL A 70 34.69 10.43 18.26
N ALA A 71 34.52 9.34 17.52
CA ALA A 71 33.35 9.19 16.64
C ALA A 71 32.10 9.02 17.49
N THR A 72 31.10 9.86 17.31
CA THR A 72 29.83 9.78 18.01
C THR A 72 28.72 9.43 17.03
N ARG A 73 27.75 8.60 17.47
CA ARG A 73 26.54 8.29 16.72
C ARG A 73 25.31 8.70 17.53
N THR A 74 24.45 9.52 16.92
CA THR A 74 23.19 9.95 17.56
C THR A 74 22.03 9.11 17.03
N PHE A 75 21.29 8.48 17.93
CA PHE A 75 20.09 7.71 17.63
C PHE A 75 18.84 8.60 17.73
N TRP A 76 18.44 9.22 16.62
CA TRP A 76 17.35 10.20 16.57
C TRP A 76 16.02 9.68 17.11
N LEU A 77 15.65 8.44 16.78
CA LEU A 77 14.45 7.76 17.28
C LEU A 77 14.77 6.69 18.33
N GLY A 78 16.01 6.71 18.86
CA GLY A 78 16.49 5.67 19.77
C GLY A 78 16.82 4.36 19.05
N THR A 79 16.91 3.30 19.82
CA THR A 79 17.22 1.95 19.34
C THR A 79 16.16 0.94 19.77
N ASP A 80 16.08 -0.15 19.05
CA ASP A 80 15.20 -1.25 19.41
C ASP A 80 15.86 -2.24 20.42
N ARG A 81 15.17 -3.33 20.74
CA ARG A 81 15.67 -4.37 21.69
C ARG A 81 16.95 -5.06 21.25
N PHE A 82 17.34 -4.94 19.99
CA PHE A 82 18.59 -5.48 19.44
C PHE A 82 19.66 -4.39 19.26
N GLY A 83 19.39 -3.16 19.72
CA GLY A 83 20.29 -2.02 19.57
C GLY A 83 20.38 -1.50 18.12
N ARG A 84 19.41 -1.83 17.25
CA ARG A 84 19.37 -1.36 15.87
C ARG A 84 18.83 0.07 15.82
N ASP A 85 19.37 0.88 14.91
CA ASP A 85 18.90 2.26 14.70
C ASP A 85 17.43 2.30 14.26
N TYR A 86 16.58 2.88 15.10
CA TYR A 86 15.13 2.82 14.88
C TYR A 86 14.67 3.71 13.72
N LEU A 87 15.32 4.85 13.49
CA LEU A 87 15.05 5.71 12.35
C LEU A 87 15.31 4.97 11.02
N SER A 88 16.43 4.27 10.95
CA SER A 88 16.79 3.46 9.77
C SER A 88 15.79 2.33 9.53
N ARG A 89 15.28 1.70 10.60
CA ARG A 89 14.25 0.65 10.52
C ARG A 89 12.91 1.19 10.00
N ILE A 90 12.47 2.36 10.47
CA ILE A 90 11.24 3.02 9.97
C ILE A 90 11.39 3.39 8.50
N ALA A 91 12.53 3.97 8.11
CA ALA A 91 12.80 4.37 6.74
C ALA A 91 12.88 3.16 5.78
N ALA A 92 13.58 2.10 6.17
CA ALA A 92 13.65 0.87 5.39
C ALA A 92 12.27 0.18 5.28
N GLY A 93 11.51 0.16 6.37
CA GLY A 93 10.16 -0.41 6.42
C GLY A 93 9.15 0.29 5.50
N SER A 94 9.34 1.59 5.24
CA SER A 94 8.47 2.33 4.29
C SER A 94 8.52 1.75 2.88
N GLY A 95 9.69 1.31 2.43
CA GLY A 95 9.87 0.71 1.11
C GLY A 95 9.04 -0.57 0.95
N LEU A 96 9.07 -1.45 1.96
CA LEU A 96 8.29 -2.68 1.94
C LEU A 96 6.78 -2.38 1.95
N SER A 97 6.32 -1.57 2.92
CA SER A 97 4.90 -1.26 3.08
C SER A 97 4.29 -0.56 1.85
N LEU A 98 5.04 0.34 1.18
CA LEU A 98 4.60 0.94 -0.08
C LEU A 98 4.59 -0.06 -1.24
N SER A 99 5.60 -0.93 -1.32
CA SER A 99 5.68 -1.94 -2.39
C SER A 99 4.50 -2.90 -2.34
N VAL A 100 4.06 -3.32 -1.15
CA VAL A 100 2.84 -4.14 -0.98
C VAL A 100 1.64 -3.44 -1.61
N GLY A 101 1.41 -2.18 -1.24
CA GLY A 101 0.29 -1.42 -1.77
C GLY A 101 0.32 -1.32 -3.30
N ILE A 102 1.49 -1.01 -3.89
CA ILE A 102 1.66 -0.89 -5.34
C ILE A 102 1.37 -2.23 -6.03
N VAL A 103 2.03 -3.30 -5.61
CA VAL A 103 1.89 -4.62 -6.26
C VAL A 103 0.48 -5.16 -6.11
N ALA A 104 -0.11 -5.07 -4.92
CA ALA A 104 -1.48 -5.53 -4.67
C ALA A 104 -2.50 -4.78 -5.53
N VAL A 105 -2.39 -3.44 -5.62
CA VAL A 105 -3.29 -2.63 -6.46
C VAL A 105 -3.11 -2.97 -7.93
N LEU A 106 -1.88 -3.05 -8.44
CA LEU A 106 -1.63 -3.40 -9.84
C LEU A 106 -2.21 -4.76 -10.20
N LEU A 107 -2.02 -5.79 -9.36
CA LEU A 107 -2.60 -7.11 -9.58
C LEU A 107 -4.14 -7.07 -9.53
N SER A 108 -4.71 -6.37 -8.55
CA SER A 108 -6.17 -6.25 -8.44
C SER A 108 -6.80 -5.54 -9.64
N LEU A 109 -6.16 -4.50 -10.16
CA LEU A 109 -6.60 -3.79 -11.36
C LEU A 109 -6.43 -4.65 -12.62
N LEU A 110 -5.30 -5.34 -12.76
CA LEU A 110 -5.00 -6.19 -13.91
C LEU A 110 -6.03 -7.32 -14.10
N ILE A 111 -6.52 -7.89 -12.99
CA ILE A 111 -7.52 -8.96 -13.02
C ILE A 111 -8.94 -8.38 -13.01
N GLY A 112 -9.20 -7.43 -12.12
CA GLY A 112 -10.55 -6.92 -11.86
C GLY A 112 -11.12 -6.08 -13.00
N ILE A 113 -10.30 -5.24 -13.65
CA ILE A 113 -10.77 -4.40 -14.76
C ILE A 113 -11.26 -5.24 -15.93
N PRO A 114 -10.49 -6.19 -16.50
CA PRO A 114 -10.98 -6.99 -17.63
C PRO A 114 -12.21 -7.81 -17.26
N LEU A 115 -12.18 -8.55 -16.14
CA LEU A 115 -13.28 -9.40 -15.73
C LEU A 115 -14.57 -8.59 -15.50
N GLY A 116 -14.48 -7.47 -14.78
CA GLY A 116 -15.62 -6.61 -14.54
C GLY A 116 -16.15 -5.95 -15.81
N ALA A 117 -15.25 -5.46 -16.67
CA ALA A 117 -15.62 -4.78 -17.90
C ALA A 117 -16.33 -5.71 -18.88
N PHE A 118 -15.78 -6.89 -19.14
CA PHE A 118 -16.40 -7.83 -20.07
C PHE A 118 -17.69 -8.44 -19.50
N ALA A 119 -17.76 -8.74 -18.18
CA ALA A 119 -18.98 -9.18 -17.55
C ALA A 119 -20.11 -8.14 -17.66
N GLY A 120 -19.81 -6.88 -17.32
CA GLY A 120 -20.78 -5.78 -17.40
C GLY A 120 -21.25 -5.49 -18.82
N TYR A 121 -20.38 -5.64 -19.83
CA TYR A 121 -20.71 -5.36 -21.23
C TYR A 121 -21.46 -6.51 -21.91
N LEU A 122 -20.97 -7.74 -21.81
CA LEU A 122 -21.54 -8.91 -22.49
C LEU A 122 -22.87 -9.35 -21.86
N GLY A 123 -22.99 -9.30 -20.55
CA GLY A 123 -24.18 -9.79 -19.84
C GLY A 123 -24.35 -11.32 -19.94
N GLY A 124 -25.60 -11.77 -19.78
CA GLY A 124 -25.98 -13.18 -19.97
C GLY A 124 -25.23 -14.17 -19.07
N ALA A 125 -24.94 -15.35 -19.61
CA ALA A 125 -24.29 -16.43 -18.85
C ALA A 125 -22.87 -16.09 -18.38
N PHE A 126 -22.11 -15.31 -19.15
CA PHE A 126 -20.76 -14.88 -18.73
C PHE A 126 -20.83 -13.96 -17.52
N ASP A 127 -21.75 -12.99 -17.54
CA ASP A 127 -21.97 -12.11 -16.40
C ASP A 127 -22.47 -12.86 -15.16
N ALA A 128 -23.37 -13.84 -15.36
CA ALA A 128 -23.86 -14.70 -14.27
C ALA A 128 -22.71 -15.50 -13.63
N ALA A 129 -21.82 -16.08 -14.44
CA ALA A 129 -20.67 -16.85 -13.97
C ALA A 129 -19.67 -15.98 -13.20
N VAL A 130 -19.31 -14.80 -13.75
CA VAL A 130 -18.41 -13.86 -13.08
C VAL A 130 -19.05 -13.35 -11.78
N SER A 131 -20.33 -13.00 -11.80
CA SER A 131 -21.04 -12.51 -10.61
C SER A 131 -21.12 -13.57 -9.51
N TRP A 132 -21.33 -14.84 -9.88
CA TRP A 132 -21.28 -15.95 -8.94
C TRP A 132 -19.88 -16.07 -8.31
N LEU A 133 -18.83 -16.03 -9.12
CA LEU A 133 -17.44 -16.08 -8.63
C LEU A 133 -17.13 -14.91 -7.67
N LEU A 134 -17.56 -13.69 -8.03
CA LEU A 134 -17.42 -12.50 -7.17
C LEU A 134 -18.10 -12.70 -5.82
N GLN A 135 -19.30 -13.30 -5.79
CA GLN A 135 -20.04 -13.56 -4.55
C GLN A 135 -19.36 -14.63 -3.70
N VAL A 136 -18.87 -15.71 -4.30
CA VAL A 136 -18.14 -16.78 -3.59
C VAL A 136 -16.89 -16.21 -2.92
N VAL A 137 -16.06 -15.48 -3.64
CA VAL A 137 -14.82 -14.91 -3.08
C VAL A 137 -15.15 -13.86 -2.02
N TRP A 138 -16.15 -13.04 -2.23
CA TRP A 138 -16.54 -11.96 -1.30
C TRP A 138 -17.21 -12.47 -0.02
N SER A 139 -17.74 -13.69 -0.02
CA SER A 139 -18.28 -14.30 1.20
C SER A 139 -17.20 -14.68 2.22
N ILE A 140 -15.95 -14.75 1.78
CA ILE A 140 -14.81 -15.07 2.64
C ILE A 140 -14.25 -13.75 3.19
N PRO A 141 -14.08 -13.59 4.53
CA PRO A 141 -13.42 -12.42 5.09
C PRO A 141 -12.04 -12.22 4.46
N THR A 142 -11.77 -11.03 3.90
CA THR A 142 -10.56 -10.75 3.11
C THR A 142 -9.27 -11.14 3.83
N LEU A 143 -9.17 -10.84 5.13
CA LEU A 143 -7.98 -11.16 5.91
C LEU A 143 -7.75 -12.69 6.02
N LEU A 144 -8.82 -13.48 6.14
CA LEU A 144 -8.74 -14.94 6.17
C LEU A 144 -8.37 -15.50 4.80
N LEU A 145 -8.93 -14.93 3.72
CA LEU A 145 -8.57 -15.33 2.36
C LEU A 145 -7.09 -15.07 2.08
N VAL A 146 -6.59 -13.87 2.41
CA VAL A 146 -5.17 -13.53 2.22
C VAL A 146 -4.28 -14.42 3.07
N LEU A 147 -4.66 -14.70 4.32
CA LEU A 147 -3.94 -15.61 5.19
C LEU A 147 -3.85 -17.02 4.58
N ALA A 148 -4.97 -17.56 4.10
CA ALA A 148 -5.01 -18.88 3.46
C ALA A 148 -4.14 -18.93 2.20
N LEU A 149 -4.21 -17.91 1.33
CA LEU A 149 -3.37 -17.81 0.13
C LEU A 149 -1.89 -17.70 0.48
N THR A 150 -1.53 -16.86 1.48
CA THR A 150 -0.15 -16.72 1.92
C THR A 150 0.41 -18.02 2.46
N LEU A 151 -0.37 -18.77 3.23
CA LEU A 151 0.05 -20.09 3.74
C LEU A 151 0.17 -21.14 2.62
N ALA A 152 -0.70 -21.06 1.61
CA ALA A 152 -0.66 -21.97 0.46
C ALA A 152 0.55 -21.71 -0.47
N PHE A 153 0.93 -20.45 -0.67
CA PHE A 153 2.08 -20.06 -1.51
C PHE A 153 3.42 -20.17 -0.79
N GLY A 154 3.42 -20.32 0.53
CA GLY A 154 4.61 -20.36 1.37
C GLY A 154 4.86 -19.04 2.10
N LYS A 155 5.75 -19.08 3.10
CA LYS A 155 6.09 -17.92 3.93
C LYS A 155 7.15 -17.06 3.27
N GLY A 156 6.74 -15.91 2.75
CA GLY A 156 7.65 -14.92 2.17
C GLY A 156 6.91 -13.60 1.91
N PHE A 157 7.66 -12.51 1.74
CA PHE A 157 7.04 -11.20 1.52
C PHE A 157 6.38 -11.10 0.13
N GLU A 158 6.97 -11.73 -0.89
CA GLU A 158 6.41 -11.76 -2.26
C GLU A 158 5.06 -12.48 -2.30
N GLN A 159 4.94 -13.60 -1.56
CA GLN A 159 3.71 -14.36 -1.45
C GLN A 159 2.58 -13.55 -0.80
N VAL A 160 2.92 -12.72 0.19
CA VAL A 160 1.95 -11.79 0.83
C VAL A 160 1.44 -10.77 -0.19
N PHE A 161 2.32 -10.18 -1.02
CA PHE A 161 1.93 -9.20 -2.03
C PHE A 161 0.97 -9.79 -3.06
N ILE A 162 1.30 -10.99 -3.56
CA ILE A 162 0.47 -11.72 -4.51
C ILE A 162 -0.86 -12.09 -3.87
N ALA A 163 -0.86 -12.61 -2.64
CA ALA A 163 -2.07 -13.02 -1.95
C ALA A 163 -3.03 -11.84 -1.72
N ILE A 164 -2.51 -10.66 -1.32
CA ILE A 164 -3.32 -9.44 -1.16
C ILE A 164 -3.91 -9.04 -2.53
N GLY A 165 -3.10 -8.95 -3.56
CA GLY A 165 -3.56 -8.57 -4.90
C GLY A 165 -4.60 -9.52 -5.47
N LEU A 166 -4.41 -10.83 -5.28
CA LEU A 166 -5.35 -11.88 -5.67
C LEU A 166 -6.63 -11.92 -4.83
N SER A 167 -6.69 -11.25 -3.69
CA SER A 167 -7.93 -11.12 -2.92
C SER A 167 -8.72 -9.87 -3.29
N MET A 168 -8.04 -8.79 -3.69
CA MET A 168 -8.65 -7.46 -3.87
C MET A 168 -9.23 -7.22 -5.28
N TRP A 169 -9.00 -8.11 -6.26
CA TRP A 169 -9.55 -7.95 -7.62
C TRP A 169 -11.08 -7.97 -7.64
N VAL A 170 -11.72 -8.63 -6.68
CA VAL A 170 -13.18 -8.77 -6.60
C VAL A 170 -13.87 -7.42 -6.45
N GLU A 171 -13.32 -6.55 -5.61
CA GLU A 171 -13.85 -5.20 -5.39
C GLU A 171 -13.72 -4.35 -6.65
N VAL A 172 -12.56 -4.42 -7.33
CA VAL A 172 -12.33 -3.76 -8.61
C VAL A 172 -13.31 -4.25 -9.67
N ALA A 173 -13.43 -5.58 -9.83
CA ALA A 173 -14.31 -6.17 -10.82
C ALA A 173 -15.78 -5.77 -10.59
N ARG A 174 -16.23 -5.72 -9.34
CA ARG A 174 -17.58 -5.30 -8.98
C ARG A 174 -17.86 -3.84 -9.36
N VAL A 175 -16.95 -2.94 -9.00
CA VAL A 175 -17.08 -1.51 -9.32
C VAL A 175 -17.08 -1.31 -10.82
N VAL A 176 -16.11 -1.88 -11.53
CA VAL A 176 -15.99 -1.75 -13.00
C VAL A 176 -17.20 -2.35 -13.70
N ARG A 177 -17.66 -3.56 -13.30
CA ARG A 177 -18.85 -4.20 -13.83
C ARG A 177 -20.09 -3.28 -13.70
N GLY A 178 -20.33 -2.74 -12.51
CA GLY A 178 -21.48 -1.86 -12.28
C GLY A 178 -21.45 -0.61 -13.16
N GLN A 179 -20.28 0.03 -13.30
CA GLN A 179 -20.09 1.20 -14.14
C GLN A 179 -20.28 0.88 -15.63
N VAL A 180 -19.73 -0.25 -16.11
CA VAL A 180 -19.89 -0.67 -17.51
C VAL A 180 -21.33 -1.00 -17.82
N MET A 181 -22.07 -1.64 -16.91
CA MET A 181 -23.50 -1.90 -17.06
C MET A 181 -24.31 -0.61 -17.23
N ALA A 182 -23.95 0.45 -16.50
CA ALA A 182 -24.60 1.76 -16.63
C ALA A 182 -24.29 2.42 -17.98
N LEU A 183 -23.07 2.24 -18.51
CA LEU A 183 -22.63 2.90 -19.74
C LEU A 183 -22.94 2.12 -21.03
N ARG A 184 -23.17 0.81 -20.97
CA ARG A 184 -23.30 -0.03 -22.17
C ARG A 184 -24.50 0.32 -23.08
N HIS A 185 -25.50 1.05 -22.57
CA HIS A 185 -26.71 1.46 -23.28
C HIS A 185 -26.74 2.98 -23.62
N VAL A 186 -25.66 3.69 -23.36
CA VAL A 186 -25.57 5.10 -23.69
C VAL A 186 -25.42 5.27 -25.20
N GLU A 187 -26.02 6.33 -25.76
CA GLU A 187 -26.13 6.56 -27.21
C GLU A 187 -24.79 6.43 -27.98
N TRP A 188 -23.71 6.98 -27.44
CA TRP A 188 -22.40 6.91 -28.11
C TRP A 188 -21.81 5.47 -28.12
N VAL A 189 -22.15 4.60 -27.15
CA VAL A 189 -21.79 3.19 -27.18
C VAL A 189 -22.61 2.43 -28.21
N GLU A 190 -23.91 2.71 -28.28
CA GLU A 190 -24.80 2.09 -29.26
C GLU A 190 -24.45 2.52 -30.70
N ALA A 191 -24.13 3.79 -30.91
CA ALA A 191 -23.61 4.26 -32.19
C ALA A 191 -22.35 3.49 -32.62
N GLY A 192 -21.42 3.24 -31.71
CA GLY A 192 -20.22 2.42 -31.96
C GLY A 192 -20.57 0.99 -32.44
N LYS A 193 -21.60 0.37 -31.85
CA LYS A 193 -22.08 -0.96 -32.29
C LYS A 193 -22.68 -0.92 -33.71
N VAL A 194 -23.48 0.10 -34.00
CA VAL A 194 -24.07 0.29 -35.33
C VAL A 194 -22.99 0.49 -36.40
N LEU A 195 -21.90 1.17 -36.05
CA LEU A 195 -20.73 1.35 -36.93
C LEU A 195 -19.85 0.08 -37.05
N GLY A 196 -20.24 -1.03 -36.44
CA GLY A 196 -19.55 -2.32 -36.57
C GLY A 196 -18.28 -2.45 -35.73
N LEU A 197 -18.08 -1.60 -34.70
CA LEU A 197 -16.94 -1.74 -33.81
C LEU A 197 -17.02 -3.06 -33.02
N SER A 198 -15.90 -3.78 -32.94
CA SER A 198 -15.81 -4.99 -32.13
C SER A 198 -15.94 -4.71 -30.64
N THR A 199 -16.50 -5.67 -29.89
CA THR A 199 -16.67 -5.59 -28.43
C THR A 199 -15.41 -5.15 -27.70
N PRO A 200 -14.22 -5.75 -27.92
CA PRO A 200 -12.99 -5.28 -27.25
C PRO A 200 -12.66 -3.84 -27.54
N ARG A 201 -12.88 -3.36 -28.79
CA ARG A 201 -12.63 -1.98 -29.17
C ARG A 201 -13.57 -1.01 -28.46
N VAL A 202 -14.86 -1.33 -28.37
CA VAL A 202 -15.85 -0.51 -27.62
C VAL A 202 -15.49 -0.43 -26.14
N VAL A 203 -15.20 -1.59 -25.53
CA VAL A 203 -14.88 -1.64 -24.09
C VAL A 203 -13.58 -0.92 -23.79
N MET A 204 -12.48 -1.26 -24.49
CA MET A 204 -11.14 -0.77 -24.14
C MET A 204 -10.91 0.69 -24.53
N LEU A 205 -11.41 1.14 -25.68
CA LEU A 205 -11.12 2.46 -26.23
C LEU A 205 -12.22 3.51 -25.94
N HIS A 206 -13.45 3.06 -25.67
CA HIS A 206 -14.56 3.99 -25.46
C HIS A 206 -15.11 3.95 -24.03
N ILE A 207 -15.34 2.78 -23.44
CA ILE A 207 -15.93 2.68 -22.10
C ILE A 207 -14.88 2.89 -21.02
N LEU A 208 -13.79 2.11 -20.99
CA LEU A 208 -12.78 2.15 -19.92
C LEU A 208 -12.14 3.52 -19.69
N PRO A 209 -11.81 4.32 -20.72
CA PRO A 209 -11.28 5.66 -20.47
C PRO A 209 -12.24 6.58 -19.70
N ASN A 210 -13.57 6.39 -19.86
CA ASN A 210 -14.57 7.12 -19.11
C ASN A 210 -14.69 6.65 -17.65
N LEU A 211 -14.16 5.47 -17.31
CA LEU A 211 -14.12 4.92 -15.96
C LEU A 211 -12.85 5.29 -15.18
N ALA A 212 -11.96 6.10 -15.74
CA ALA A 212 -10.70 6.48 -15.07
C ALA A 212 -10.93 7.07 -13.66
N GLY A 213 -11.99 7.86 -13.48
CA GLY A 213 -12.38 8.41 -12.17
C GLY A 213 -12.73 7.31 -11.16
N PRO A 214 -13.78 6.50 -11.40
CA PRO A 214 -14.14 5.36 -10.55
C PRO A 214 -12.99 4.37 -10.29
N ILE A 215 -12.16 4.10 -11.31
CA ILE A 215 -10.98 3.22 -11.16
C ILE A 215 -9.95 3.87 -10.22
N ALA A 216 -9.70 5.17 -10.33
CA ALA A 216 -8.78 5.86 -9.43
C ALA A 216 -9.28 5.87 -7.97
N VAL A 217 -10.59 5.97 -7.77
CA VAL A 217 -11.22 5.87 -6.43
C VAL A 217 -10.94 4.51 -5.80
N ILE A 218 -11.29 3.42 -6.51
CA ILE A 218 -11.10 2.07 -5.97
C ILE A 218 -9.62 1.72 -5.81
N ALA A 219 -8.75 2.14 -6.73
CA ALA A 219 -7.31 1.94 -6.63
C ALA A 219 -6.73 2.60 -5.38
N SER A 220 -7.12 3.85 -5.08
CA SER A 220 -6.67 4.57 -3.88
C SER A 220 -7.18 3.91 -2.59
N ALA A 221 -8.44 3.47 -2.57
CA ALA A 221 -9.02 2.76 -1.44
C ALA A 221 -8.32 1.41 -1.20
N ASN A 222 -8.09 0.65 -2.28
CA ASN A 222 -7.41 -0.64 -2.22
C ASN A 222 -5.95 -0.48 -1.77
N PHE A 223 -5.27 0.61 -2.14
CA PHE A 223 -3.92 0.87 -1.66
C PHE A 223 -3.88 1.03 -0.13
N ALA A 224 -4.79 1.83 0.42
CA ALA A 224 -4.91 2.01 1.86
C ALA A 224 -5.25 0.68 2.57
N ALA A 225 -6.18 -0.09 2.01
CA ALA A 225 -6.56 -1.40 2.55
C ALA A 225 -5.41 -2.41 2.48
N ALA A 226 -4.62 -2.44 1.39
CA ALA A 226 -3.49 -3.34 1.23
C ALA A 226 -2.41 -3.13 2.32
N ILE A 227 -2.11 -1.87 2.66
CA ILE A 227 -1.17 -1.54 3.74
C ILE A 227 -1.70 -2.04 5.10
N LEU A 228 -3.00 -1.86 5.37
CA LEU A 228 -3.60 -2.33 6.63
C LEU A 228 -3.62 -3.86 6.72
N ILE A 229 -3.91 -4.55 5.62
CA ILE A 229 -3.90 -6.01 5.55
C ILE A 229 -2.46 -6.53 5.76
N GLU A 230 -1.48 -5.94 5.09
CA GLU A 230 -0.06 -6.29 5.28
C GLU A 230 0.36 -6.10 6.73
N ALA A 231 0.06 -4.93 7.31
CA ALA A 231 0.40 -4.65 8.70
C ALA A 231 -0.25 -5.65 9.66
N GLY A 232 -1.51 -6.03 9.42
CA GLY A 232 -2.21 -7.06 10.19
C GLY A 232 -1.57 -8.44 10.07
N LEU A 233 -1.22 -8.88 8.85
CA LEU A 233 -0.54 -10.16 8.62
C LEU A 233 0.87 -10.18 9.22
N SER A 234 1.61 -9.09 9.08
CA SER A 234 2.93 -8.93 9.69
C SER A 234 2.85 -8.93 11.21
N PHE A 235 1.84 -8.28 11.80
CA PHE A 235 1.56 -8.33 13.23
C PHE A 235 1.23 -9.76 13.69
N MET A 236 0.48 -10.53 12.92
CA MET A 236 0.19 -11.96 13.19
C MET A 236 1.40 -12.87 12.95
N GLY A 237 2.51 -12.37 12.41
CA GLY A 237 3.74 -13.14 12.17
C GLY A 237 3.74 -13.93 10.86
N VAL A 238 2.77 -13.70 9.97
CA VAL A 238 2.65 -14.35 8.66
C VAL A 238 3.19 -13.47 7.53
N GLY A 239 3.35 -12.16 7.77
CA GLY A 239 3.84 -11.18 6.81
C GLY A 239 5.35 -11.27 6.54
N ALA A 240 5.99 -10.11 6.39
CA ALA A 240 7.43 -10.02 6.14
C ALA A 240 8.25 -10.74 7.22
N GLN A 241 9.19 -11.57 6.81
CA GLN A 241 10.05 -12.34 7.73
C GLN A 241 11.31 -11.55 8.10
N ILE A 242 11.86 -11.83 9.28
CA ILE A 242 13.16 -11.29 9.72
C ILE A 242 14.24 -11.65 8.67
N PRO A 243 15.14 -10.72 8.32
CA PRO A 243 15.43 -9.42 8.96
C PRO A 243 14.66 -8.22 8.36
N MET A 244 13.75 -8.42 7.40
CA MET A 244 13.08 -7.35 6.66
C MET A 244 12.15 -6.55 7.57
N PRO A 245 12.35 -5.22 7.69
CA PRO A 245 11.44 -4.40 8.46
C PRO A 245 10.17 -4.12 7.64
N SER A 246 8.99 -4.33 8.22
CA SER A 246 7.75 -3.70 7.83
C SER A 246 7.19 -2.93 9.01
N TRP A 247 6.37 -1.93 8.77
CA TRP A 247 5.77 -1.18 9.88
C TRP A 247 4.90 -2.09 10.77
N GLY A 248 4.22 -3.09 10.18
CA GLY A 248 3.46 -4.10 10.93
C GLY A 248 4.34 -4.95 11.84
N ASN A 249 5.49 -5.42 11.36
CA ASN A 249 6.46 -6.15 12.17
C ASN A 249 7.05 -5.30 13.30
N LEU A 250 7.36 -4.02 13.01
CA LEU A 250 7.88 -3.10 14.02
C LEU A 250 6.88 -2.91 15.16
N ILE A 251 5.58 -2.82 14.86
CA ILE A 251 4.53 -2.77 15.89
C ILE A 251 4.52 -4.08 16.69
N ARG A 252 4.49 -5.24 16.02
CA ARG A 252 4.48 -6.54 16.68
C ARG A 252 5.68 -6.74 17.60
N ASP A 253 6.85 -6.37 17.14
CA ASP A 253 8.08 -6.59 17.88
C ASP A 253 8.20 -5.71 19.13
N HIS A 254 7.45 -4.58 19.16
CA HIS A 254 7.58 -3.56 20.20
C HIS A 254 6.25 -3.16 20.89
N TYR A 255 5.11 -3.86 20.62
CA TYR A 255 3.86 -3.49 21.30
C TYR A 255 3.96 -3.61 22.84
N GLY A 256 4.74 -4.56 23.36
CA GLY A 256 5.00 -4.68 24.78
C GLY A 256 5.82 -3.52 25.38
N ALA A 257 6.60 -2.82 24.56
CA ALA A 257 7.40 -1.68 24.98
C ALA A 257 6.54 -0.46 25.42
N ILE A 258 5.25 -0.44 25.04
CA ILE A 258 4.28 0.57 25.51
C ILE A 258 4.19 0.53 27.05
N LEU A 259 4.19 -0.65 27.64
CA LEU A 259 4.08 -0.82 29.10
C LEU A 259 5.38 -0.51 29.86
N THR A 260 6.52 -0.51 29.17
CA THR A 260 7.85 -0.29 29.77
C THR A 260 8.40 1.12 29.52
N GLY A 261 7.55 2.06 29.07
CA GLY A 261 7.94 3.46 28.84
C GLY A 261 8.56 3.76 27.48
N ASN A 262 8.78 2.72 26.62
CA ASN A 262 9.32 2.88 25.27
C ASN A 262 8.24 2.78 24.19
N GLY A 263 7.05 3.34 24.46
CA GLY A 263 5.88 3.28 23.58
C GLY A 263 6.12 3.87 22.19
N HIS A 264 7.07 4.78 22.03
CA HIS A 264 7.43 5.38 20.74
C HIS A 264 7.81 4.30 19.69
N LEU A 265 8.39 3.17 20.10
CA LEU A 265 8.76 2.06 19.21
C LEU A 265 7.57 1.37 18.56
N ALA A 266 6.38 1.40 19.15
CA ALA A 266 5.15 0.89 18.53
C ALA A 266 4.30 2.00 17.92
N LEU A 267 4.28 3.19 18.54
CA LEU A 267 3.43 4.30 18.11
C LEU A 267 3.91 4.97 16.81
N ILE A 268 5.22 5.10 16.60
CA ILE A 268 5.77 5.73 15.39
C ILE A 268 5.38 4.94 14.12
N PRO A 269 5.64 3.62 13.99
CA PRO A 269 5.21 2.88 12.81
C PRO A 269 3.69 2.86 12.66
N GLY A 270 2.94 2.83 13.76
CA GLY A 270 1.48 2.97 13.74
C GLY A 270 1.04 4.32 13.15
N ALA A 271 1.65 5.41 13.56
CA ALA A 271 1.40 6.75 13.02
C ALA A 271 1.77 6.84 11.53
N CYS A 272 2.86 6.20 11.09
CA CYS A 272 3.23 6.11 9.68
C CYS A 272 2.13 5.43 8.85
N ILE A 273 1.61 4.28 9.29
CA ILE A 273 0.51 3.56 8.63
C ILE A 273 -0.73 4.45 8.57
N VAL A 274 -1.18 4.98 9.71
CA VAL A 274 -2.38 5.82 9.78
C VAL A 274 -2.26 7.05 8.88
N SER A 275 -1.13 7.75 8.91
CA SER A 275 -0.90 8.94 8.08
C SER A 275 -0.98 8.64 6.59
N LEU A 276 -0.43 7.51 6.16
CA LEU A 276 -0.44 7.09 4.75
C LEU A 276 -1.84 6.64 4.31
N VAL A 277 -2.57 5.90 5.16
CA VAL A 277 -3.97 5.53 4.93
C VAL A 277 -4.85 6.76 4.80
N LEU A 278 -4.70 7.75 5.68
CA LEU A 278 -5.43 9.02 5.60
C LEU A 278 -5.12 9.79 4.30
N ALA A 279 -3.85 9.80 3.87
CA ALA A 279 -3.45 10.42 2.62
C ALA A 279 -4.13 9.76 1.40
N PHE A 280 -4.15 8.42 1.32
CA PHE A 280 -4.85 7.71 0.25
C PHE A 280 -6.37 7.87 0.32
N ASN A 281 -6.98 7.91 1.50
CA ASN A 281 -8.39 8.21 1.66
C ASN A 281 -8.75 9.63 1.18
N ALA A 282 -7.89 10.61 1.46
CA ALA A 282 -8.08 11.97 0.95
C ALA A 282 -8.05 12.02 -0.59
N LEU A 283 -7.12 11.30 -1.22
CA LEU A 283 -7.04 11.15 -2.68
C LEU A 283 -8.28 10.45 -3.24
N SER A 284 -8.70 9.33 -2.65
CA SER A 284 -9.89 8.57 -3.04
C SER A 284 -11.13 9.46 -3.02
N ASN A 285 -11.35 10.19 -1.93
CA ASN A 285 -12.49 11.08 -1.77
C ASN A 285 -12.49 12.23 -2.81
N ALA A 286 -11.32 12.78 -3.13
CA ALA A 286 -11.21 13.84 -4.14
C ALA A 286 -11.50 13.30 -5.55
N PHE A 287 -11.02 12.12 -5.90
CA PHE A 287 -11.37 11.46 -7.16
C PHE A 287 -12.86 11.13 -7.24
N ALA A 288 -13.48 10.68 -6.14
CA ALA A 288 -14.92 10.42 -6.09
C ALA A 288 -15.73 11.69 -6.36
N ARG A 289 -15.40 12.83 -5.70
CA ARG A 289 -16.05 14.11 -5.94
C ARG A 289 -15.89 14.59 -7.40
N GLN A 290 -14.72 14.40 -7.98
CA GLN A 290 -14.50 14.76 -9.37
C GLN A 290 -15.29 13.88 -10.34
N ALA A 291 -15.43 12.59 -10.04
CA ALA A 291 -16.19 11.65 -10.86
C ALA A 291 -17.70 11.97 -10.83
N SER A 292 -18.24 12.44 -9.70
CA SER A 292 -19.65 12.79 -9.54
C SER A 292 -20.04 14.14 -10.22
N MET A 293 -19.06 14.97 -10.56
CA MET A 293 -19.29 16.26 -11.23
C MET A 293 -19.26 16.18 -12.77
N ARG A 294 -18.96 15.01 -13.33
CA ARG A 294 -18.96 14.73 -14.77
C ARG A 294 -20.15 13.89 -15.18
#